data_0dd8bfa2362f1116c90852d26589c497
#
_entry.id   0dd8bfa2362f1116c90852d26589c497
#
_cell.length_a   1.000
_cell.length_b   1.000
_cell.length_c   1.000
_cell.angle_alpha   90.00
_cell.angle_beta   90.00
_cell.angle_gamma   90.00
#
_symmetry.space_group_name_H-M   'P 1'
#
loop_
_entity.id
_entity.type
_entity.pdbx_description
1 polymer ?
#
loop_
_entity_poly.entity_id
_entity_poly.type
_entity_poly.pdbx_seq_one_letter_code
_entity_poly.pdbx_strand_id
1 'polypeptide(L)'
;PLGNYAQLHAKGEYQENGHKVHSLICITIQDYSNGTGDRNIITRFNLAPEQIQFLLTRITSGFQEFEWSQSKIYGNPDQNGYSTAQMFYISRHPYDSKGQPMKSPWKIQIVNGKGIKAQNKNGGSYMQPRSFQSEKTTAIQLTDMDLFTLLKRTDSYISNWETVIAASLINNGKRMLADQQNSQMQQTCLLYTSPSPRDA
;
A
#
# COMPACT_ATOMS: atom_id res chain seq x y z
N PRO A 1 6.19 2.68 -9.31
CA PRO A 1 5.92 2.49 -7.90
C PRO A 1 6.44 3.62 -7.04
N LEU A 2 7.75 3.92 -7.11
CA LEU A 2 8.33 5.08 -6.41
C LEU A 2 7.82 6.41 -6.93
N GLY A 3 7.37 6.45 -8.19
CA GLY A 3 6.69 7.60 -8.76
C GLY A 3 5.40 7.96 -8.02
N ASN A 4 4.63 6.99 -7.55
CA ASN A 4 3.43 7.23 -6.77
C ASN A 4 3.76 7.83 -5.40
N TYR A 5 4.84 7.37 -4.77
CA TYR A 5 5.34 7.95 -3.53
C TYR A 5 5.74 9.42 -3.73
N ALA A 6 6.48 9.71 -4.80
CA ALA A 6 6.87 11.07 -5.15
C ALA A 6 5.67 12.00 -5.39
N GLN A 7 4.64 11.52 -6.09
CA GLN A 7 3.45 12.30 -6.39
C GLN A 7 2.67 12.71 -5.13
N LEU A 8 2.50 11.80 -4.18
CA LEU A 8 1.79 12.11 -2.95
C LEU A 8 2.49 13.23 -2.17
N HIS A 9 3.78 13.06 -1.95
CA HIS A 9 4.55 14.00 -1.15
C HIS A 9 4.78 15.35 -1.85
N ALA A 10 4.96 15.36 -3.15
CA ALA A 10 5.17 16.59 -3.91
C ALA A 10 3.92 17.48 -4.02
N LYS A 11 2.73 16.88 -3.94
CA LYS A 11 1.46 17.61 -4.12
C LYS A 11 0.69 17.86 -2.83
N GLY A 12 1.21 17.43 -1.68
CA GLY A 12 0.50 17.50 -0.41
C GLY A 12 -0.74 16.61 -0.42
N GLU A 13 -1.90 17.18 -0.66
CA GLU A 13 -3.12 16.40 -0.87
C GLU A 13 -3.38 16.19 -2.36
N TYR A 14 -2.74 15.19 -2.92
CA TYR A 14 -3.04 14.80 -4.29
C TYR A 14 -4.35 14.03 -4.34
N GLN A 15 -5.30 14.57 -5.12
CA GLN A 15 -6.55 13.88 -5.42
C GLN A 15 -6.60 13.56 -6.92
N GLU A 16 -6.79 12.30 -7.24
CA GLU A 16 -7.10 11.87 -8.59
C GLU A 16 -8.56 11.42 -8.60
N ASN A 17 -9.38 12.03 -9.46
CA ASN A 17 -10.82 11.76 -9.55
C ASN A 17 -11.57 11.93 -8.20
N GLY A 18 -11.18 12.92 -7.38
CA GLY A 18 -11.77 13.17 -6.07
C GLY A 18 -11.37 12.22 -4.95
N HIS A 19 -10.44 11.30 -5.20
CA HIS A 19 -9.92 10.36 -4.19
C HIS A 19 -8.50 10.68 -3.77
N LYS A 20 -8.21 10.57 -2.48
CA LYS A 20 -6.84 10.70 -1.96
C LYS A 20 -5.97 9.58 -2.49
N VAL A 21 -4.81 9.93 -3.06
CA VAL A 21 -3.82 8.97 -3.56
C VAL A 21 -2.72 8.81 -2.51
N HIS A 22 -2.40 7.57 -2.17
CA HIS A 22 -1.33 7.24 -1.24
C HIS A 22 -0.10 6.73 -1.98
N SER A 23 1.08 7.14 -1.52
CA SER A 23 2.35 6.59 -2.01
C SER A 23 2.52 5.14 -1.59
N LEU A 24 2.88 4.30 -2.55
CA LEU A 24 2.95 2.86 -2.32
C LEU A 24 4.22 2.29 -2.97
N ILE A 25 4.76 1.25 -2.35
CA ILE A 25 5.84 0.43 -2.89
C ILE A 25 5.22 -0.77 -3.58
N CYS A 26 5.38 -0.86 -4.90
CA CYS A 26 4.86 -1.98 -5.67
C CYS A 26 5.86 -3.14 -5.67
N ILE A 27 5.47 -4.27 -5.14
CA ILE A 27 6.18 -5.54 -5.31
C ILE A 27 5.59 -6.25 -6.52
N THR A 28 6.45 -6.62 -7.46
CA THR A 28 6.07 -7.40 -8.64
C THR A 28 6.86 -8.70 -8.64
N ILE A 29 6.16 -9.82 -8.74
CA ILE A 29 6.76 -11.14 -8.97
C ILE A 29 6.37 -11.60 -10.37
N GLN A 30 7.38 -12.05 -11.11
CA GLN A 30 7.21 -12.61 -12.46
C GLN A 30 7.67 -14.06 -12.43
N ASP A 31 6.79 -14.95 -12.85
CA ASP A 31 7.06 -16.38 -12.96
C ASP A 31 7.16 -16.77 -14.44
N TYR A 32 8.35 -17.20 -14.84
CA TYR A 32 8.70 -17.60 -16.20
C TYR A 32 8.65 -19.13 -16.40
N SER A 33 8.16 -19.90 -15.45
CA SER A 33 8.13 -21.36 -15.53
C SER A 33 7.35 -21.87 -16.75
N ASN A 34 6.35 -21.10 -17.21
CA ASN A 34 5.56 -21.39 -18.40
C ASN A 34 6.12 -20.76 -19.69
N GLY A 35 7.26 -20.07 -19.62
CA GLY A 35 7.91 -19.36 -20.72
C GLY A 35 7.90 -17.83 -20.56
N THR A 36 8.37 -17.13 -21.60
CA THR A 36 8.45 -15.65 -21.66
C THR A 36 7.29 -15.06 -22.47
N GLY A 37 7.17 -13.72 -22.43
CA GLY A 37 6.11 -12.99 -23.12
C GLY A 37 4.74 -13.21 -22.45
N ASP A 38 3.73 -13.49 -23.24
CA ASP A 38 2.33 -13.64 -22.75
C ASP A 38 2.11 -14.88 -21.87
N ARG A 39 3.08 -15.79 -21.83
CA ARG A 39 3.01 -17.01 -21.01
C ARG A 39 3.51 -16.83 -19.59
N ASN A 40 4.21 -15.73 -19.30
CA ASN A 40 4.66 -15.46 -17.94
C ASN A 40 3.50 -15.03 -17.06
N ILE A 41 3.54 -15.44 -15.79
CA ILE A 41 2.55 -15.01 -14.79
C ILE A 41 3.14 -13.84 -14.02
N ILE A 42 2.43 -12.71 -14.04
CA ILE A 42 2.84 -11.50 -13.32
C ILE A 42 1.79 -11.19 -12.27
N THR A 43 2.23 -11.09 -11.02
CA THR A 43 1.40 -10.58 -9.92
C THR A 43 2.02 -9.33 -9.31
N ARG A 44 1.18 -8.47 -8.75
CA ARG A 44 1.60 -7.22 -8.13
C ARG A 44 0.85 -7.00 -6.83
N PHE A 45 1.55 -6.41 -5.86
CA PHE A 45 0.95 -5.96 -4.62
C PHE A 45 1.62 -4.67 -4.15
N ASN A 46 0.83 -3.70 -3.72
CA ASN A 46 1.33 -2.43 -3.23
C ASN A 46 1.37 -2.45 -1.70
N LEU A 47 2.53 -2.15 -1.13
CA LEU A 47 2.73 -1.96 0.31
C LEU A 47 2.92 -0.47 0.62
N ALA A 48 2.50 -0.05 1.80
CA ALA A 48 2.87 1.27 2.30
C ALA A 48 4.36 1.28 2.68
N PRO A 49 5.05 2.43 2.61
CA PRO A 49 6.46 2.54 3.02
C PRO A 49 6.73 2.01 4.42
N GLU A 50 5.85 2.29 5.37
CA GLU A 50 5.95 1.86 6.77
C GLU A 50 5.89 0.32 6.91
N GLN A 51 5.19 -0.37 5.99
CA GLN A 51 5.13 -1.82 5.97
C GLN A 51 6.47 -2.44 5.53
N ILE A 52 7.21 -1.77 4.64
CA ILE A 52 8.58 -2.17 4.28
C ILE A 52 9.51 -2.03 5.49
N GLN A 53 9.42 -0.94 6.23
CA GLN A 53 10.21 -0.70 7.45
C GLN A 53 9.85 -1.72 8.55
N PHE A 54 8.57 -2.02 8.71
CA PHE A 54 8.11 -3.06 9.63
C PHE A 54 8.72 -4.43 9.29
N LEU A 55 8.65 -4.85 8.02
CA LEU A 55 9.22 -6.11 7.57
C LEU A 55 10.74 -6.15 7.77
N LEU A 56 11.46 -5.06 7.46
CA LEU A 56 12.90 -4.95 7.69
C LEU A 56 13.24 -5.13 9.17
N THR A 57 12.50 -4.46 10.05
CA THR A 57 12.68 -4.60 11.51
C THR A 57 12.45 -6.05 11.96
N ARG A 58 11.42 -6.73 11.44
CA ARG A 58 11.13 -8.12 11.79
C ARG A 58 12.25 -9.08 11.36
N ILE A 59 12.80 -8.87 10.16
CA ILE A 59 13.92 -9.68 9.67
C ILE A 59 15.15 -9.52 10.55
N THR A 60 15.50 -8.28 10.91
CA THR A 60 16.69 -7.98 11.72
C THR A 60 16.53 -8.39 13.19
N SER A 61 15.30 -8.59 13.67
CA SER A 61 15.03 -9.05 15.04
C SER A 61 15.32 -10.55 15.28
N GLY A 62 15.69 -11.31 14.24
CA GLY A 62 16.15 -12.69 14.38
C GLY A 62 15.06 -13.72 14.70
N PHE A 63 13.80 -13.47 14.33
CA PHE A 63 12.72 -14.44 14.51
C PHE A 63 12.98 -15.70 13.71
N GLN A 64 12.89 -16.86 14.35
CA GLN A 64 13.05 -18.14 13.68
C GLN A 64 11.89 -18.42 12.74
N GLU A 65 10.66 -18.17 13.19
CA GLU A 65 9.46 -18.30 12.41
C GLU A 65 8.74 -16.96 12.32
N PHE A 66 8.19 -16.67 11.17
CA PHE A 66 7.46 -15.42 10.93
C PHE A 66 6.39 -15.65 9.88
N GLU A 67 5.21 -15.12 10.13
CA GLU A 67 4.14 -15.05 9.14
C GLU A 67 3.46 -13.70 9.20
N TRP A 68 3.23 -13.11 8.03
CA TRP A 68 2.46 -11.90 7.91
C TRP A 68 1.73 -11.89 6.56
N SER A 69 0.49 -11.41 6.59
CA SER A 69 -0.31 -11.30 5.39
C SER A 69 -1.10 -10.02 5.34
N GLN A 70 -1.42 -9.59 4.14
CA GLN A 70 -2.29 -8.45 3.89
C GLN A 70 -3.21 -8.73 2.71
N SER A 71 -4.45 -8.28 2.81
CA SER A 71 -5.42 -8.31 1.73
C SER A 71 -5.82 -6.91 1.30
N LYS A 72 -6.15 -6.76 0.02
CA LYS A 72 -6.73 -5.54 -0.54
C LYS A 72 -7.91 -5.89 -1.42
N ILE A 73 -8.92 -5.03 -1.40
CA ILE A 73 -10.04 -5.09 -2.32
C ILE A 73 -10.37 -3.68 -2.80
N TYR A 74 -10.53 -3.50 -4.10
CA TYR A 74 -10.74 -2.20 -4.71
C TYR A 74 -11.51 -2.31 -6.03
N GLY A 75 -11.85 -1.17 -6.59
CA GLY A 75 -12.67 -1.09 -7.80
C GLY A 75 -14.16 -1.25 -7.52
N ASN A 76 -14.94 -1.09 -8.58
CA ASN A 76 -16.37 -1.34 -8.56
C ASN A 76 -16.63 -2.84 -8.78
N PRO A 77 -17.73 -3.38 -8.22
CA PRO A 77 -18.14 -4.75 -8.48
C PRO A 77 -18.41 -4.99 -9.97
N ASP A 78 -18.06 -6.15 -10.47
CA ASP A 78 -18.46 -6.63 -11.78
C ASP A 78 -19.95 -7.06 -11.77
N GLN A 79 -20.44 -7.58 -12.91
CA GLN A 79 -21.84 -8.02 -13.07
C GLN A 79 -22.23 -9.14 -12.08
N ASN A 80 -21.25 -9.85 -11.54
CA ASN A 80 -21.45 -10.95 -10.57
C ASN A 80 -21.23 -10.48 -9.12
N GLY A 81 -21.02 -9.17 -8.89
CA GLY A 81 -20.77 -8.60 -7.56
C GLY A 81 -19.34 -8.73 -7.04
N TYR A 82 -18.38 -9.14 -7.87
CA TYR A 82 -16.98 -9.28 -7.49
C TYR A 82 -16.16 -8.04 -7.84
N SER A 83 -15.33 -7.62 -6.91
CA SER A 83 -14.32 -6.57 -7.09
C SER A 83 -12.92 -7.16 -7.18
N THR A 84 -11.96 -6.41 -7.72
CA THR A 84 -10.55 -6.82 -7.76
C THR A 84 -10.02 -7.01 -6.35
N ALA A 85 -9.42 -8.14 -6.08
CA ALA A 85 -8.83 -8.47 -4.78
C ALA A 85 -7.41 -9.00 -4.93
N GLN A 86 -6.58 -8.71 -3.94
CA GLN A 86 -5.19 -9.12 -3.89
C GLN A 86 -4.83 -9.57 -2.48
N MET A 87 -4.01 -10.63 -2.41
CA MET A 87 -3.44 -11.15 -1.18
C MET A 87 -1.92 -11.13 -1.28
N PHE A 88 -1.28 -10.68 -0.22
CA PHE A 88 0.16 -10.73 -0.04
C PHE A 88 0.48 -11.57 1.18
N TYR A 89 1.42 -12.48 1.04
CA TYR A 89 1.91 -13.34 2.12
C TYR A 89 3.43 -13.27 2.16
N ILE A 90 3.98 -13.19 3.35
CA ILE A 90 5.39 -13.38 3.61
C ILE A 90 5.54 -14.28 4.82
N SER A 91 6.35 -15.30 4.69
CA SER A 91 6.62 -16.25 5.77
C SER A 91 8.07 -16.65 5.82
N ARG A 92 8.55 -17.03 7.01
CA ARG A 92 9.84 -17.65 7.24
C ARG A 92 9.66 -19.00 7.93
N HIS A 93 10.15 -20.03 7.27
CA HIS A 93 10.18 -21.39 7.81
C HIS A 93 11.61 -21.91 7.65
N PRO A 94 12.38 -22.06 8.75
CA PRO A 94 13.80 -22.45 8.67
C PRO A 94 14.01 -23.90 8.28
N TYR A 95 12.96 -24.73 8.43
CA TYR A 95 13.01 -26.16 8.12
C TYR A 95 11.91 -26.53 7.12
N ASP A 96 12.18 -27.53 6.31
CA ASP A 96 11.20 -28.13 5.42
C ASP A 96 10.27 -29.12 6.18
N SER A 97 9.32 -29.70 5.47
CA SER A 97 8.37 -30.70 6.01
C SER A 97 9.04 -31.97 6.54
N LYS A 98 10.33 -32.21 6.22
CA LYS A 98 11.13 -33.33 6.69
C LYS A 98 12.08 -32.93 7.82
N GLY A 99 12.02 -31.70 8.32
CA GLY A 99 12.89 -31.17 9.36
C GLY A 99 14.31 -30.82 8.89
N GLN A 100 14.53 -30.74 7.56
CA GLN A 100 15.84 -30.35 7.02
C GLN A 100 15.94 -28.82 6.93
N PRO A 101 17.11 -28.22 7.26
CA PRO A 101 17.29 -26.79 7.18
C PRO A 101 17.17 -26.28 5.74
N MET A 102 16.40 -25.21 5.54
CA MET A 102 16.20 -24.59 4.24
C MET A 102 17.26 -23.52 3.96
N LYS A 103 17.87 -23.56 2.78
CA LYS A 103 18.80 -22.52 2.31
C LYS A 103 18.07 -21.18 2.07
N SER A 104 16.82 -21.24 1.63
CA SER A 104 15.98 -20.07 1.33
C SER A 104 14.70 -20.16 2.17
N PRO A 105 14.76 -19.77 3.46
CA PRO A 105 13.66 -19.97 4.41
C PRO A 105 12.50 -18.99 4.22
N TRP A 106 12.71 -17.89 3.52
CA TRP A 106 11.68 -16.90 3.25
C TRP A 106 10.89 -17.22 2.00
N LYS A 107 9.58 -17.06 2.10
CA LYS A 107 8.66 -17.15 0.96
C LYS A 107 7.84 -15.88 0.89
N ILE A 108 7.85 -15.24 -0.27
CA ILE A 108 6.88 -14.18 -0.63
C ILE A 108 5.93 -14.77 -1.66
N GLN A 109 4.63 -14.60 -1.43
CA GLN A 109 3.60 -15.04 -2.36
C GLN A 109 2.60 -13.93 -2.58
N ILE A 110 2.25 -13.68 -3.83
CA ILE A 110 1.22 -12.73 -4.23
C ILE A 110 0.13 -13.49 -5.00
N VAL A 111 -1.11 -13.28 -4.59
CA VAL A 111 -2.28 -13.86 -5.24
C VAL A 111 -3.18 -12.72 -5.70
N ASN A 112 -3.37 -12.62 -7.00
CA ASN A 112 -4.33 -11.70 -7.60
C ASN A 112 -5.60 -12.46 -7.96
N GLY A 113 -6.76 -11.82 -7.77
CA GLY A 113 -8.04 -12.45 -8.00
C GLY A 113 -9.19 -11.50 -7.75
N LYS A 114 -10.32 -12.06 -7.36
CA LYS A 114 -11.57 -11.35 -7.10
C LYS A 114 -12.13 -11.68 -5.72
N GLY A 115 -12.94 -10.76 -5.19
CA GLY A 115 -13.63 -10.97 -3.91
C GLY A 115 -14.88 -10.12 -3.81
N ILE A 116 -15.73 -10.40 -2.85
CA ILE A 116 -16.92 -9.59 -2.56
C ILE A 116 -16.51 -8.46 -1.61
N LYS A 117 -16.77 -7.22 -2.03
CA LYS A 117 -16.47 -6.02 -1.26
C LYS A 117 -17.61 -5.72 -0.30
N ALA A 118 -17.31 -5.62 0.98
CA ALA A 118 -18.23 -5.19 2.02
C ALA A 118 -17.72 -3.88 2.66
N GLN A 119 -18.62 -3.13 3.30
CA GLN A 119 -18.27 -1.92 4.04
C GLN A 119 -18.44 -2.16 5.53
N ASN A 120 -17.54 -1.62 6.33
CA ASN A 120 -17.68 -1.57 7.77
C ASN A 120 -18.52 -0.34 8.18
N LYS A 121 -18.90 -0.28 9.46
CA LYS A 121 -19.72 0.83 10.02
C LYS A 121 -19.06 2.21 9.85
N ASN A 122 -17.74 2.27 9.67
CA ASN A 122 -16.97 3.51 9.53
C ASN A 122 -16.70 3.87 8.06
N GLY A 123 -17.38 3.24 7.10
CA GLY A 123 -17.24 3.49 5.66
C GLY A 123 -16.00 2.85 5.01
N GLY A 124 -15.14 2.18 5.78
CA GLY A 124 -14.01 1.43 5.24
C GLY A 124 -14.47 0.18 4.48
N SER A 125 -13.76 -0.14 3.38
CA SER A 125 -14.05 -1.35 2.60
C SER A 125 -13.14 -2.49 3.04
N TYR A 126 -13.72 -3.70 3.09
CA TYR A 126 -12.98 -4.94 3.35
C TYR A 126 -13.50 -6.07 2.44
N MET A 127 -12.71 -7.10 2.27
CA MET A 127 -13.11 -8.30 1.55
C MET A 127 -13.90 -9.21 2.47
N GLN A 128 -15.10 -9.61 2.02
CA GLN A 128 -15.94 -10.53 2.78
C GLN A 128 -15.20 -11.86 3.00
N PRO A 129 -15.23 -12.43 4.21
CA PRO A 129 -14.60 -13.71 4.50
C PRO A 129 -15.06 -14.80 3.53
N ARG A 130 -14.13 -15.63 3.08
CA ARG A 130 -14.37 -16.77 2.17
C ARG A 130 -14.88 -16.40 0.76
N SER A 131 -14.88 -15.11 0.39
CA SER A 131 -15.32 -14.67 -0.94
C SER A 131 -14.16 -14.60 -1.97
N PHE A 132 -12.92 -14.74 -1.53
CA PHE A 132 -11.76 -14.62 -2.41
C PHE A 132 -11.67 -15.78 -3.40
N GLN A 133 -11.53 -15.43 -4.67
CA GLN A 133 -11.31 -16.35 -5.79
C GLN A 133 -9.95 -15.98 -6.42
N SER A 134 -9.00 -16.91 -6.36
CA SER A 134 -7.67 -16.76 -6.94
C SER A 134 -7.72 -16.92 -8.46
N GLU A 135 -7.09 -15.99 -9.18
CA GLU A 135 -6.91 -16.03 -10.63
C GLU A 135 -5.46 -16.24 -11.03
N LYS A 136 -4.53 -15.56 -10.35
CA LYS A 136 -3.09 -15.62 -10.62
C LYS A 136 -2.32 -15.71 -9.31
N THR A 137 -1.39 -16.62 -9.24
CA THR A 137 -0.51 -16.82 -8.08
C THR A 137 0.92 -16.88 -8.53
N THR A 138 1.80 -16.14 -7.85
CA THR A 138 3.25 -16.31 -7.96
C THR A 138 3.87 -16.35 -6.57
N ALA A 139 5.00 -17.03 -6.46
CA ALA A 139 5.78 -17.09 -5.25
C ALA A 139 7.29 -17.09 -5.55
N ILE A 140 8.06 -16.56 -4.62
CA ILE A 140 9.52 -16.60 -4.66
C ILE A 140 10.06 -17.02 -3.30
N GLN A 141 11.10 -17.84 -3.32
CA GLN A 141 11.88 -18.17 -2.12
C GLN A 141 13.16 -17.35 -2.11
N LEU A 142 13.52 -16.84 -0.93
CA LEU A 142 14.65 -15.94 -0.73
C LEU A 142 15.47 -16.41 0.48
N THR A 143 16.78 -16.17 0.41
CA THR A 143 17.65 -16.27 1.58
C THR A 143 17.42 -15.09 2.53
N ASP A 144 17.90 -15.17 3.76
CA ASP A 144 17.87 -14.04 4.71
C ASP A 144 18.57 -12.80 4.10
N MET A 145 19.69 -13.01 3.40
CA MET A 145 20.46 -11.91 2.78
C MET A 145 19.72 -11.27 1.60
N ASP A 146 19.07 -12.07 0.74
CA ASP A 146 18.33 -11.54 -0.41
C ASP A 146 17.16 -10.67 0.05
N LEU A 147 16.41 -11.14 1.03
CA LEU A 147 15.27 -10.38 1.56
C LEU A 147 15.75 -9.13 2.31
N PHE A 148 16.79 -9.24 3.14
CA PHE A 148 17.39 -8.07 3.79
C PHE A 148 17.84 -7.03 2.76
N THR A 149 18.57 -7.45 1.75
CA THR A 149 19.08 -6.56 0.69
C THR A 149 17.93 -5.83 -0.04
N LEU A 150 16.89 -6.58 -0.40
CA LEU A 150 15.70 -6.02 -1.06
C LEU A 150 15.05 -4.93 -0.20
N LEU A 151 14.74 -5.25 1.05
CA LEU A 151 14.03 -4.33 1.94
C LEU A 151 14.93 -3.15 2.36
N LYS A 152 16.21 -3.40 2.67
CA LYS A 152 17.14 -2.34 3.08
C LYS A 152 17.41 -1.32 1.96
N ARG A 153 17.58 -1.78 0.72
CA ARG A 153 17.72 -0.87 -0.42
C ARG A 153 16.47 -0.03 -0.64
N THR A 154 15.29 -0.64 -0.52
CA THR A 154 14.01 0.06 -0.64
C THR A 154 13.85 1.11 0.46
N ASP A 155 14.08 0.75 1.72
CA ASP A 155 14.06 1.66 2.87
C ASP A 155 15.03 2.84 2.70
N SER A 156 16.29 2.55 2.33
CA SER A 156 17.29 3.61 2.10
C SER A 156 16.90 4.55 0.97
N TYR A 157 16.32 4.04 -0.12
CA TYR A 157 15.84 4.86 -1.21
C TYR A 157 14.71 5.78 -0.77
N ILE A 158 13.72 5.27 -0.04
CA ILE A 158 12.60 6.04 0.49
C ILE A 158 13.13 7.16 1.39
N SER A 159 13.98 6.83 2.36
CA SER A 159 14.54 7.79 3.32
C SER A 159 15.33 8.91 2.64
N ASN A 160 16.17 8.56 1.65
CA ASN A 160 16.92 9.56 0.88
C ASN A 160 15.99 10.46 0.07
N TRP A 161 14.98 9.89 -0.57
CA TRP A 161 14.01 10.65 -1.34
C TRP A 161 13.22 11.61 -0.44
N GLU A 162 12.73 11.16 0.72
CA GLU A 162 12.05 11.99 1.71
C GLU A 162 12.92 13.17 2.16
N THR A 163 14.21 12.92 2.43
CA THR A 163 15.16 13.97 2.81
C THR A 163 15.26 15.07 1.75
N VAL A 164 15.34 14.69 0.48
CA VAL A 164 15.44 15.65 -0.63
C VAL A 164 14.19 16.51 -0.78
N ILE A 165 13.00 15.95 -0.55
CA ILE A 165 11.73 16.64 -0.74
C ILE A 165 11.17 17.27 0.53
N ALA A 166 11.75 17.01 1.70
CA ALA A 166 11.23 17.44 3.00
C ALA A 166 10.90 18.93 3.06
N ALA A 167 11.80 19.79 2.59
CA ALA A 167 11.57 21.24 2.58
C ALA A 167 10.36 21.65 1.72
N SER A 168 10.18 21.03 0.58
CA SER A 168 9.03 21.24 -0.32
C SER A 168 7.73 20.81 0.33
N LEU A 169 7.73 19.64 0.99
CA LEU A 169 6.56 19.11 1.69
C LEU A 169 6.11 20.02 2.84
N ILE A 170 7.06 20.46 3.65
CA ILE A 170 6.80 21.38 4.79
C ILE A 170 6.20 22.70 4.29
N ASN A 171 6.77 23.27 3.22
CA ASN A 171 6.27 24.54 2.67
C ASN A 171 4.87 24.39 2.06
N ASN A 172 4.60 23.26 1.38
CA ASN A 172 3.28 22.97 0.85
C ASN A 172 2.26 22.78 1.97
N GLY A 173 2.61 22.03 3.01
CA GLY A 173 1.75 21.85 4.19
C GLY A 173 1.41 23.18 4.88
N LYS A 174 2.38 24.07 5.06
CA LYS A 174 2.15 25.40 5.62
C LYS A 174 1.18 26.24 4.78
N ARG A 175 1.34 26.23 3.44
CA ARG A 175 0.41 26.95 2.55
C ARG A 175 -1.01 26.43 2.67
N MET A 176 -1.19 25.11 2.65
CA MET A 176 -2.52 24.49 2.77
C MET A 176 -3.21 24.87 4.09
N LEU A 177 -2.48 24.86 5.20
CA LEU A 177 -3.02 25.30 6.50
C LEU A 177 -3.43 26.76 6.48
N ALA A 178 -2.62 27.65 5.89
CA ALA A 178 -2.95 29.07 5.76
C ALA A 178 -4.21 29.28 4.89
N ASP A 179 -4.33 28.56 3.77
CA ASP A 179 -5.49 28.64 2.89
C ASP A 179 -6.77 28.14 3.57
N GLN A 180 -6.70 27.07 4.36
CA GLN A 180 -7.83 26.58 5.16
C GLN A 180 -8.26 27.60 6.22
N GLN A 181 -7.31 28.22 6.94
CA GLN A 181 -7.60 29.26 7.93
C GLN A 181 -8.26 30.49 7.30
N ASN A 182 -7.75 30.94 6.15
CA ASN A 182 -8.32 32.08 5.42
C ASN A 182 -9.75 31.77 4.92
N SER A 183 -10.00 30.57 4.43
CA SER A 183 -11.34 30.14 4.00
C SER A 183 -12.34 30.10 5.16
N GLN A 184 -11.92 29.64 6.32
CA GLN A 184 -12.76 29.63 7.53
C GLN A 184 -13.06 31.04 8.03
N MET A 185 -12.08 31.96 8.02
CA MET A 185 -12.29 33.35 8.39
C MET A 185 -13.25 34.08 7.44
N GLN A 186 -13.16 33.82 6.14
CA GLN A 186 -14.09 34.39 5.16
C GLN A 186 -15.53 33.91 5.38
N GLN A 187 -15.74 32.61 5.67
CA GLN A 187 -17.07 32.10 6.00
C GLN A 187 -17.65 32.71 7.27
N THR A 188 -16.82 32.93 8.28
CA THR A 188 -17.25 33.56 9.54
C THR A 188 -17.59 35.04 9.34
N CYS A 189 -16.84 35.79 8.53
CA CYS A 189 -17.15 37.18 8.19
C CYS A 189 -18.48 37.31 7.43
N LEU A 190 -18.78 36.42 6.50
CA LEU A 190 -20.04 36.43 5.72
C LEU A 190 -21.26 36.18 6.62
N LEU A 191 -21.12 35.41 7.71
CA LEU A 191 -22.20 35.18 8.68
C LEU A 191 -22.50 36.41 9.53
N TYR A 192 -21.52 37.30 9.76
CA TYR A 192 -21.70 38.55 10.54
C TYR A 192 -22.21 39.74 9.71
N THR A 193 -22.11 39.65 8.38
CA THR A 193 -22.56 40.74 7.49
C THR A 193 -23.99 40.55 6.94
N SER A 194 -24.68 39.48 7.32
CA SER A 194 -26.11 39.32 7.00
C SER A 194 -26.93 40.32 7.82
N PRO A 195 -27.80 41.17 7.19
CA PRO A 195 -28.67 42.10 7.92
C PRO A 195 -29.55 41.34 8.91
N SER A 196 -29.65 41.87 10.15
CA SER A 196 -30.54 41.31 11.14
C SER A 196 -32.00 41.38 10.64
N PRO A 197 -32.84 40.33 10.86
CA PRO A 197 -34.27 40.38 10.52
C PRO A 197 -35.08 41.45 11.28
N ARG A 198 -34.42 42.24 12.12
CA ARG A 198 -35.06 43.31 12.90
C ARG A 198 -35.04 44.70 12.21
N ASP A 199 -34.39 44.82 11.06
CA ASP A 199 -34.27 46.09 10.32
C ASP A 199 -35.18 46.13 9.07
N ALA A 200 -36.21 45.29 9.02
CA ALA A 200 -37.25 45.29 7.99
C ALA A 200 -38.63 45.59 8.57
#